data_ce5babaa96fed310933804347c04d411
#
_entry.id   ce5babaa96fed310933804347c04d411
#
_cell.length_a   1.000
_cell.length_b   1.000
_cell.length_c   1.000
_cell.angle_alpha   90.00
_cell.angle_beta   90.00
_cell.angle_gamma   90.00
#
_symmetry.space_group_name_H-M   'P 1'
#
loop_
_entity.id
_entity.type
_entity.pdbx_description
1 polymer ?
#
loop_
_entity_poly.entity_id
_entity_poly.type
_entity_poly.pdbx_seq_one_letter_code
_entity_poly.pdbx_strand_id
1 'polypeptide(L)'
;MGFKCGIVGLPNVGKSTLFNALTQAGIESANYPFCTIEPNIGVVPVNDIRLGQLAKIVNPKKIIPTSMEFVDIAGLVEGASKGEGLGNQFLTNIRETDAIVHVVRAFENEDIVHVSGKVSPKDDIEIINTELVLADLSTVENLYQKAIKGTKAGQKEGLPLKNLLEKILPVLEEGKSLRTVSFNEEEQKLLKGFQLLTIKPVLYVANVNEDGFESNPFLNQIYDFANEESSEVVAICAELEAEISGLANEEKIEFLKELGLKESGLDRLTRAGYKLLGLQTYFTAGEKEVRAWTINVGDSAPKAAGKIHTDFERGFIRAETVTFDDYIQNNGEKGSKEAGKLRSEGKEYIVKDGDVIHFLFSV
;
A
#
# COMPACT_ATOMS: atom_id res chain seq x y z
N MET A 1 8.47 -9.49 -6.29
CA MET A 1 7.51 -8.48 -6.78
C MET A 1 7.17 -7.59 -5.61
N GLY A 2 7.31 -6.28 -5.77
CA GLY A 2 6.91 -5.27 -4.77
C GLY A 2 5.38 -5.18 -4.68
N PHE A 3 4.89 -4.56 -3.63
CA PHE A 3 3.47 -4.23 -3.48
C PHE A 3 3.21 -2.89 -4.17
N LYS A 4 2.16 -2.84 -5.01
CA LYS A 4 1.86 -1.70 -5.88
C LYS A 4 0.65 -0.92 -5.37
N CYS A 5 0.84 0.37 -5.11
CA CYS A 5 -0.23 1.32 -4.82
C CYS A 5 -0.49 2.19 -6.06
N GLY A 6 -1.70 2.15 -6.60
CA GLY A 6 -2.09 3.02 -7.72
C GLY A 6 -2.54 4.39 -7.22
N ILE A 7 -1.87 5.44 -7.67
CA ILE A 7 -2.26 6.82 -7.34
C ILE A 7 -3.32 7.28 -8.33
N VAL A 8 -4.49 7.59 -7.84
CA VAL A 8 -5.63 8.10 -8.61
C VAL A 8 -6.09 9.45 -8.10
N GLY A 9 -6.79 10.21 -8.90
CA GLY A 9 -7.38 11.50 -8.54
C GLY A 9 -7.85 12.24 -9.79
N LEU A 10 -8.75 13.19 -9.60
CA LEU A 10 -9.21 14.08 -10.65
C LEU A 10 -8.04 14.97 -11.16
N PRO A 11 -8.16 15.60 -12.33
CA PRO A 11 -7.18 16.58 -12.79
C PRO A 11 -7.02 17.74 -11.78
N ASN A 12 -5.80 18.26 -11.67
CA ASN A 12 -5.46 19.42 -10.85
C ASN A 12 -5.67 19.28 -9.33
N VAL A 13 -5.65 18.03 -8.81
CA VAL A 13 -5.71 17.77 -7.35
C VAL A 13 -4.33 17.69 -6.68
N GLY A 14 -3.22 17.85 -7.45
CA GLY A 14 -1.85 17.71 -6.96
C GLY A 14 -1.25 16.31 -7.12
N LYS A 15 -1.92 15.41 -7.87
CA LYS A 15 -1.48 14.03 -8.08
C LYS A 15 -0.06 13.95 -8.65
N SER A 16 0.24 14.69 -9.72
CA SER A 16 1.56 14.66 -10.37
C SER A 16 2.65 15.28 -9.48
N THR A 17 2.32 16.32 -8.71
CA THR A 17 3.24 16.93 -7.74
C THR A 17 3.62 15.90 -6.66
N LEU A 18 2.63 15.22 -6.10
CA LEU A 18 2.84 14.14 -5.12
C LEU A 18 3.68 13.00 -5.70
N PHE A 19 3.35 12.54 -6.92
CA PHE A 19 4.08 11.45 -7.58
C PHE A 19 5.54 11.83 -7.86
N ASN A 20 5.79 13.07 -8.31
CA ASN A 20 7.14 13.56 -8.55
C ASN A 20 7.96 13.63 -7.24
N ALA A 21 7.35 14.10 -6.14
CA ALA A 21 7.98 14.11 -4.83
C ALA A 21 8.33 12.68 -4.34
N LEU A 22 7.42 11.73 -4.53
CA LEU A 22 7.66 10.32 -4.23
C LEU A 22 8.81 9.74 -5.08
N THR A 23 8.84 10.04 -6.37
CA THR A 23 9.86 9.54 -7.30
C THR A 23 11.22 10.13 -6.97
N GLN A 24 11.30 11.43 -6.63
CA GLN A 24 12.53 12.10 -6.24
C GLN A 24 13.09 11.52 -4.94
N ALA A 25 12.26 11.31 -3.92
CA ALA A 25 12.65 10.62 -2.70
C ALA A 25 13.15 9.18 -2.94
N GLY A 26 12.64 8.51 -3.99
CA GLY A 26 13.09 7.18 -4.43
C GLY A 26 14.44 7.17 -5.15
N ILE A 27 14.77 8.21 -5.92
CA ILE A 27 16.03 8.29 -6.68
C ILE A 27 17.26 8.34 -5.76
N GLU A 28 17.17 9.04 -4.62
CA GLU A 28 18.25 9.08 -3.63
C GLU A 28 18.56 7.68 -3.06
N SER A 29 17.61 6.76 -3.13
CA SER A 29 17.74 5.37 -2.72
C SER A 29 18.07 4.40 -3.87
N ALA A 30 18.44 4.88 -5.06
CA ALA A 30 18.64 4.10 -6.30
C ALA A 30 19.72 2.98 -6.28
N ASN A 31 20.27 2.67 -5.11
CA ASN A 31 21.14 1.51 -4.89
C ASN A 31 20.38 0.21 -4.59
N TYR A 32 19.05 0.14 -4.85
CA TYR A 32 18.29 -1.08 -4.65
C TYR A 32 18.55 -2.09 -5.78
N PRO A 33 19.13 -3.25 -5.48
CA PRO A 33 19.22 -4.33 -6.46
C PRO A 33 17.78 -4.80 -6.80
N PHE A 34 17.48 -4.89 -8.10
CA PHE A 34 16.22 -5.41 -8.67
C PHE A 34 15.06 -4.42 -8.92
N CYS A 35 15.26 -3.09 -8.79
CA CYS A 35 14.25 -2.13 -9.24
C CYS A 35 14.44 -1.84 -10.74
N THR A 36 13.49 -2.24 -11.55
CA THR A 36 13.36 -1.77 -12.93
C THR A 36 12.73 -0.39 -12.89
N ILE A 37 13.39 0.62 -13.46
CA ILE A 37 12.82 1.96 -13.60
C ILE A 37 11.86 1.89 -14.78
N GLU A 38 10.56 1.80 -14.50
CA GLU A 38 9.51 1.92 -15.51
C GLU A 38 8.93 3.34 -15.46
N PRO A 39 8.57 3.94 -16.61
CA PRO A 39 7.84 5.20 -16.61
C PRO A 39 6.55 5.03 -15.80
N ASN A 40 6.23 6.03 -14.98
CA ASN A 40 5.08 6.06 -14.07
C ASN A 40 5.13 5.10 -12.87
N ILE A 41 6.28 4.51 -12.53
CA ILE A 41 6.47 3.77 -11.28
C ILE A 41 7.52 4.46 -10.41
N GLY A 42 7.11 4.89 -9.22
CA GLY A 42 7.98 5.40 -8.17
C GLY A 42 8.24 4.32 -7.12
N VAL A 43 9.51 4.03 -6.86
CA VAL A 43 9.90 3.10 -5.78
C VAL A 43 10.37 3.91 -4.58
N VAL A 44 9.66 3.80 -3.47
CA VAL A 44 9.87 4.61 -2.27
C VAL A 44 10.33 3.71 -1.12
N PRO A 45 11.44 4.03 -0.44
CA PRO A 45 11.86 3.29 0.73
C PRO A 45 10.85 3.47 1.87
N VAL A 46 10.59 2.40 2.60
CA VAL A 46 9.87 2.46 3.88
C VAL A 46 10.86 2.84 4.96
N ASN A 47 10.78 4.07 5.44
CA ASN A 47 11.68 4.56 6.48
C ASN A 47 11.38 3.87 7.82
N ASP A 48 12.31 3.03 8.29
CA ASP A 48 12.19 2.30 9.56
C ASP A 48 13.41 2.57 10.44
N ILE A 49 13.17 3.33 11.51
CA ILE A 49 14.21 3.72 12.47
C ILE A 49 14.95 2.53 13.10
N ARG A 50 14.29 1.37 13.15
CA ARG A 50 14.85 0.13 13.72
C ARG A 50 16.08 -0.35 12.95
N LEU A 51 16.13 -0.14 11.63
CA LEU A 51 17.31 -0.48 10.81
C LEU A 51 18.57 0.25 11.28
N GLY A 52 18.47 1.53 11.57
CA GLY A 52 19.59 2.33 12.07
C GLY A 52 20.06 1.87 13.46
N GLN A 53 19.14 1.43 14.32
CA GLN A 53 19.47 0.91 15.64
C GLN A 53 20.16 -0.44 15.56
N LEU A 54 19.69 -1.36 14.71
CA LEU A 54 20.36 -2.63 14.44
C LEU A 54 21.76 -2.43 13.85
N ALA A 55 21.89 -1.49 12.92
CA ALA A 55 23.16 -1.18 12.27
C ALA A 55 24.23 -0.68 13.26
N LYS A 56 23.86 0.06 14.30
CA LYS A 56 24.78 0.51 15.36
C LYS A 56 25.39 -0.66 16.15
N ILE A 57 24.66 -1.78 16.26
CA ILE A 57 25.14 -2.97 16.98
C ILE A 57 26.04 -3.82 16.12
N VAL A 58 25.64 -4.13 14.88
CA VAL A 58 26.37 -5.08 14.03
C VAL A 58 27.39 -4.42 13.09
N ASN A 59 27.38 -3.09 12.98
CA ASN A 59 28.26 -2.29 12.11
C ASN A 59 28.37 -2.86 10.67
N PRO A 60 27.25 -2.95 9.93
CA PRO A 60 27.18 -3.65 8.65
C PRO A 60 27.84 -2.85 7.54
N LYS A 61 28.23 -3.53 6.44
CA LYS A 61 28.71 -2.87 5.22
C LYS A 61 27.59 -2.18 4.45
N LYS A 62 26.34 -2.65 4.59
CA LYS A 62 25.16 -2.13 3.90
C LYS A 62 23.94 -2.16 4.80
N ILE A 63 23.09 -1.13 4.65
CA ILE A 63 21.77 -1.07 5.26
C ILE A 63 20.76 -1.04 4.13
N ILE A 64 19.81 -1.98 4.12
CA ILE A 64 18.85 -2.14 3.04
C ILE A 64 17.44 -2.08 3.63
N PRO A 65 16.71 -0.96 3.48
CA PRO A 65 15.30 -0.86 3.86
C PRO A 65 14.42 -1.67 2.89
N THR A 66 13.16 -1.87 3.25
CA THR A 66 12.14 -2.32 2.33
C THR A 66 11.61 -1.15 1.52
N SER A 67 10.88 -1.42 0.43
CA SER A 67 10.33 -0.40 -0.46
C SER A 67 8.90 -0.73 -0.86
N MET A 68 8.16 0.31 -1.22
CA MET A 68 6.85 0.24 -1.87
C MET A 68 6.90 0.82 -3.27
N GLU A 69 6.09 0.29 -4.17
CA GLU A 69 5.91 0.80 -5.52
C GLU A 69 4.64 1.65 -5.60
N PHE A 70 4.77 2.88 -6.06
CA PHE A 70 3.65 3.76 -6.38
C PHE A 70 3.56 3.91 -7.89
N VAL A 71 2.35 3.70 -8.43
CA VAL A 71 2.09 3.78 -9.87
C VAL A 71 1.25 5.03 -10.14
N ASP A 72 1.79 5.96 -10.94
CA ASP A 72 0.99 7.10 -11.40
C ASP A 72 -0.01 6.63 -12.46
N ILE A 73 -1.28 6.64 -12.08
CA ILE A 73 -2.37 6.29 -12.99
C ILE A 73 -2.92 7.59 -13.56
N ALA A 74 -2.83 7.72 -14.89
CA ALA A 74 -3.33 8.91 -15.59
C ALA A 74 -4.76 9.25 -15.16
N GLY A 75 -5.03 10.56 -14.94
CA GLY A 75 -6.27 11.03 -14.34
C GLY A 75 -7.53 10.52 -15.04
N LEU A 76 -8.52 10.22 -14.23
CA LEU A 76 -9.85 9.83 -14.69
C LEU A 76 -10.54 11.04 -15.34
N VAL A 77 -11.16 10.80 -16.50
CA VAL A 77 -12.17 11.70 -17.06
C VAL A 77 -13.53 11.03 -16.83
N GLU A 78 -14.53 11.80 -16.45
CA GLU A 78 -15.91 11.34 -16.30
C GLU A 78 -16.36 10.55 -17.55
N GLY A 79 -16.99 9.38 -17.35
CA GLY A 79 -17.38 8.49 -18.45
C GLY A 79 -16.35 7.43 -18.85
N ALA A 80 -15.29 7.24 -18.05
CA ALA A 80 -14.25 6.24 -18.30
C ALA A 80 -14.78 4.81 -18.42
N SER A 81 -15.82 4.47 -17.67
CA SER A 81 -16.48 3.16 -17.68
C SER A 81 -17.26 2.85 -18.97
N LYS A 82 -17.61 3.90 -19.76
CA LYS A 82 -18.36 3.75 -21.00
C LYS A 82 -17.53 3.30 -22.22
N GLY A 83 -16.23 3.09 -22.00
CA GLY A 83 -15.42 2.28 -22.93
C GLY A 83 -14.73 3.01 -24.07
N GLU A 84 -14.57 4.32 -24.03
CA GLU A 84 -13.83 5.04 -25.05
C GLU A 84 -12.40 5.42 -24.60
N GLY A 85 -11.39 4.81 -25.20
CA GLY A 85 -9.99 5.27 -25.17
C GLY A 85 -9.29 5.24 -23.81
N LEU A 86 -8.94 6.40 -23.27
CA LEU A 86 -8.12 6.57 -22.05
C LEU A 86 -8.77 6.01 -20.78
N GLY A 87 -10.11 5.97 -20.70
CA GLY A 87 -10.81 5.43 -19.54
C GLY A 87 -10.58 3.93 -19.31
N ASN A 88 -10.56 3.13 -20.37
CA ASN A 88 -10.26 1.69 -20.28
C ASN A 88 -8.83 1.45 -19.80
N GLN A 89 -7.87 2.28 -20.22
CA GLN A 89 -6.48 2.18 -19.80
C GLN A 89 -6.34 2.52 -18.31
N PHE A 90 -7.05 3.55 -17.82
CA PHE A 90 -7.12 3.89 -16.41
C PHE A 90 -7.59 2.71 -15.55
N LEU A 91 -8.74 2.10 -15.91
CA LEU A 91 -9.28 0.95 -15.19
C LEU A 91 -8.35 -0.27 -15.23
N THR A 92 -7.67 -0.49 -16.37
CA THR A 92 -6.70 -1.57 -16.52
C THR A 92 -5.49 -1.37 -15.60
N ASN A 93 -4.95 -0.16 -15.54
CA ASN A 93 -3.83 0.17 -14.67
C ASN A 93 -4.19 -0.03 -13.19
N ILE A 94 -5.40 0.35 -12.76
CA ILE A 94 -5.86 0.09 -11.39
C ILE A 94 -5.95 -1.42 -11.13
N ARG A 95 -6.40 -2.24 -12.08
CA ARG A 95 -6.47 -3.70 -11.89
C ARG A 95 -5.13 -4.33 -11.51
N GLU A 96 -4.03 -3.78 -12.02
CA GLU A 96 -2.67 -4.27 -11.79
C GLU A 96 -2.06 -3.84 -10.45
N THR A 97 -2.75 -3.00 -9.68
CA THR A 97 -2.29 -2.55 -8.35
C THR A 97 -2.93 -3.35 -7.22
N ASP A 98 -2.32 -3.34 -6.03
CA ASP A 98 -2.81 -4.04 -4.84
C ASP A 98 -3.73 -3.16 -3.99
N ALA A 99 -3.52 -1.84 -4.02
CA ALA A 99 -4.31 -0.84 -3.31
C ALA A 99 -4.45 0.44 -4.14
N ILE A 100 -5.39 1.30 -3.75
CA ILE A 100 -5.64 2.60 -4.36
C ILE A 100 -5.23 3.70 -3.37
N VAL A 101 -4.42 4.64 -3.83
CA VAL A 101 -4.12 5.91 -3.14
C VAL A 101 -4.90 7.01 -3.85
N HIS A 102 -5.99 7.44 -3.25
CA HIS A 102 -6.89 8.41 -3.85
C HIS A 102 -6.54 9.83 -3.38
N VAL A 103 -5.93 10.61 -4.26
CA VAL A 103 -5.56 12.00 -4.00
C VAL A 103 -6.77 12.90 -4.21
N VAL A 104 -7.14 13.66 -3.17
CA VAL A 104 -8.30 14.54 -3.14
C VAL A 104 -7.84 15.95 -2.77
N ARG A 105 -8.29 16.94 -3.53
CA ARG A 105 -7.97 18.34 -3.27
C ARG A 105 -8.76 18.86 -2.07
N ALA A 106 -8.06 19.37 -1.06
CA ALA A 106 -8.63 19.93 0.17
C ALA A 106 -8.18 21.39 0.40
N PHE A 107 -8.04 22.18 -0.67
CA PHE A 107 -7.64 23.58 -0.63
C PHE A 107 -8.29 24.38 -1.75
N GLU A 108 -8.46 25.68 -1.57
CA GLU A 108 -8.83 26.63 -2.60
C GLU A 108 -7.59 27.35 -3.13
N ASN A 109 -7.52 27.51 -4.45
CA ASN A 109 -6.51 28.32 -5.13
C ASN A 109 -7.12 28.82 -6.44
N GLU A 110 -7.16 30.16 -6.60
CA GLU A 110 -7.76 30.82 -7.76
C GLU A 110 -6.99 30.58 -9.07
N ASP A 111 -5.67 30.32 -8.96
CA ASP A 111 -4.81 30.07 -10.11
C ASP A 111 -4.92 28.63 -10.63
N ILE A 112 -5.50 27.73 -9.85
CA ILE A 112 -5.65 26.31 -10.19
C ILE A 112 -7.13 26.01 -10.45
N VAL A 113 -7.50 25.88 -11.73
CA VAL A 113 -8.87 25.59 -12.13
C VAL A 113 -9.31 24.20 -11.63
N HIS A 114 -10.45 24.14 -10.92
CA HIS A 114 -11.09 22.88 -10.57
C HIS A 114 -11.97 22.38 -11.73
N VAL A 115 -11.98 21.07 -12.00
CA VAL A 115 -12.73 20.46 -13.12
C VAL A 115 -14.23 20.79 -13.05
N SER A 116 -14.80 20.78 -11.84
CA SER A 116 -16.23 21.09 -11.59
C SER A 116 -16.49 22.58 -11.30
N GLY A 117 -15.49 23.45 -11.42
CA GLY A 117 -15.61 24.90 -11.13
C GLY A 117 -15.64 25.27 -9.64
N LYS A 118 -15.75 24.32 -8.73
CA LYS A 118 -15.66 24.51 -7.27
C LYS A 118 -14.98 23.30 -6.62
N VAL A 119 -14.29 23.53 -5.50
CA VAL A 119 -13.71 22.45 -4.71
C VAL A 119 -14.82 21.78 -3.89
N SER A 120 -15.01 20.48 -4.09
CA SER A 120 -15.97 19.65 -3.35
C SER A 120 -15.37 18.23 -3.17
N PRO A 121 -14.61 18.01 -2.09
CA PRO A 121 -13.90 16.72 -1.88
C PRO A 121 -14.82 15.51 -1.94
N LYS A 122 -16.03 15.63 -1.40
CA LYS A 122 -17.03 14.55 -1.42
C LYS A 122 -17.45 14.21 -2.84
N ASP A 123 -17.81 15.22 -3.66
CA ASP A 123 -18.21 15.01 -5.05
C ASP A 123 -17.05 14.41 -5.86
N ASP A 124 -15.81 14.87 -5.62
CA ASP A 124 -14.61 14.37 -6.29
C ASP A 124 -14.35 12.89 -6.00
N ILE A 125 -14.55 12.47 -4.74
CA ILE A 125 -14.44 11.07 -4.34
C ILE A 125 -15.55 10.24 -5.00
N GLU A 126 -16.79 10.74 -4.98
CA GLU A 126 -17.94 10.04 -5.54
C GLU A 126 -17.82 9.83 -7.06
N ILE A 127 -17.24 10.78 -7.80
CA ILE A 127 -16.99 10.62 -9.24
C ILE A 127 -16.08 9.41 -9.50
N ILE A 128 -14.95 9.30 -8.83
CA ILE A 128 -14.02 8.17 -9.01
C ILE A 128 -14.66 6.87 -8.56
N ASN A 129 -15.27 6.84 -7.38
CA ASN A 129 -15.93 5.63 -6.88
C ASN A 129 -17.04 5.15 -7.81
N THR A 130 -17.83 6.06 -8.39
CA THR A 130 -18.88 5.71 -9.35
C THR A 130 -18.31 5.03 -10.59
N GLU A 131 -17.22 5.51 -11.16
CA GLU A 131 -16.59 4.90 -12.33
C GLU A 131 -16.04 3.49 -12.01
N LEU A 132 -15.47 3.30 -10.83
CA LEU A 132 -15.01 1.98 -10.38
C LEU A 132 -16.18 1.00 -10.18
N VAL A 133 -17.27 1.47 -9.59
CA VAL A 133 -18.50 0.69 -9.37
C VAL A 133 -19.12 0.28 -10.70
N LEU A 134 -19.25 1.19 -11.65
CA LEU A 134 -19.81 0.89 -12.97
C LEU A 134 -18.98 -0.13 -13.74
N ALA A 135 -17.65 -0.05 -13.65
CA ALA A 135 -16.75 -1.03 -14.26
C ALA A 135 -16.90 -2.42 -13.63
N ASP A 136 -17.03 -2.50 -12.31
CA ASP A 136 -17.25 -3.76 -11.60
C ASP A 136 -18.64 -4.32 -11.86
N LEU A 137 -19.66 -3.47 -11.88
CA LEU A 137 -21.04 -3.86 -12.18
C LEU A 137 -21.12 -4.56 -13.54
N SER A 138 -20.54 -3.95 -14.57
CA SER A 138 -20.47 -4.58 -15.91
C SER A 138 -19.75 -5.93 -15.90
N THR A 139 -18.66 -6.04 -15.13
CA THR A 139 -17.90 -7.29 -14.99
C THR A 139 -18.75 -8.37 -14.29
N VAL A 140 -19.39 -8.01 -13.18
CA VAL A 140 -20.20 -8.91 -12.35
C VAL A 140 -21.45 -9.37 -13.07
N GLU A 141 -22.15 -8.49 -13.80
CA GLU A 141 -23.31 -8.84 -14.64
C GLU A 141 -22.93 -9.90 -15.69
N ASN A 142 -21.82 -9.71 -16.40
CA ASN A 142 -21.33 -10.66 -17.39
C ASN A 142 -20.99 -12.02 -16.76
N LEU A 143 -20.36 -12.05 -15.61
CA LEU A 143 -20.06 -13.26 -14.85
C LEU A 143 -21.34 -13.96 -14.37
N TYR A 144 -22.30 -13.20 -13.89
CA TYR A 144 -23.59 -13.71 -13.42
C TYR A 144 -24.39 -14.40 -14.53
N GLN A 145 -24.46 -13.76 -15.71
CA GLN A 145 -25.11 -14.38 -16.89
C GLN A 145 -24.45 -15.70 -17.30
N LYS A 146 -23.12 -15.79 -17.23
CA LYS A 146 -22.38 -17.03 -17.49
C LYS A 146 -22.67 -18.10 -16.42
N ALA A 147 -22.70 -17.72 -15.15
CA ALA A 147 -22.98 -18.62 -14.04
C ALA A 147 -24.41 -19.21 -14.11
N ILE A 148 -25.42 -18.40 -14.46
CA ILE A 148 -26.80 -18.86 -14.67
C ILE A 148 -26.88 -19.89 -15.80
N LYS A 149 -26.21 -19.64 -16.92
CA LYS A 149 -26.20 -20.59 -18.06
C LYS A 149 -25.53 -21.91 -17.67
N GLY A 150 -24.44 -21.88 -16.94
CA GLY A 150 -23.72 -23.05 -16.45
C GLY A 150 -24.57 -23.89 -15.47
N THR A 151 -25.22 -23.26 -14.50
CA THR A 151 -26.06 -23.96 -13.52
C THR A 151 -27.32 -24.58 -14.15
N LYS A 152 -27.92 -23.93 -15.16
CA LYS A 152 -29.03 -24.51 -15.94
C LYS A 152 -28.62 -25.74 -16.75
N ALA A 153 -27.35 -25.83 -17.14
CA ALA A 153 -26.78 -26.99 -17.83
C ALA A 153 -26.40 -28.14 -16.87
N GLY A 154 -26.75 -28.07 -15.57
CA GLY A 154 -26.52 -29.11 -14.58
C GLY A 154 -25.15 -29.07 -13.89
N GLN A 155 -24.35 -28.06 -14.12
CA GLN A 155 -23.04 -27.87 -13.45
C GLN A 155 -23.22 -27.34 -12.02
N LYS A 156 -23.36 -28.25 -11.04
CA LYS A 156 -23.51 -27.89 -9.62
C LYS A 156 -22.28 -27.18 -9.03
N GLU A 157 -21.12 -27.37 -9.62
CA GLU A 157 -19.85 -26.72 -9.21
C GLU A 157 -19.88 -25.17 -9.34
N GLY A 158 -20.76 -24.63 -10.18
CA GLY A 158 -20.95 -23.18 -10.36
C GLY A 158 -21.86 -22.50 -9.30
N LEU A 159 -22.47 -23.28 -8.39
CA LEU A 159 -23.43 -22.73 -7.42
C LEU A 159 -22.80 -21.77 -6.39
N PRO A 160 -21.62 -22.03 -5.82
CA PRO A 160 -20.97 -21.08 -4.90
C PRO A 160 -20.70 -19.74 -5.56
N LEU A 161 -20.21 -19.76 -6.80
CA LEU A 161 -19.98 -18.54 -7.59
C LEU A 161 -21.27 -17.78 -7.83
N LYS A 162 -22.33 -18.47 -8.26
CA LYS A 162 -23.63 -17.84 -8.49
C LYS A 162 -24.15 -17.14 -7.24
N ASN A 163 -24.12 -17.81 -6.09
CA ASN A 163 -24.56 -17.24 -4.81
C ASN A 163 -23.74 -15.99 -4.42
N LEU A 164 -22.42 -16.03 -4.63
CA LEU A 164 -21.55 -14.89 -4.38
C LEU A 164 -21.93 -13.70 -5.28
N LEU A 165 -22.14 -13.94 -6.59
CA LEU A 165 -22.54 -12.90 -7.52
C LEU A 165 -23.91 -12.31 -7.18
N GLU A 166 -24.87 -13.12 -6.71
CA GLU A 166 -26.17 -12.67 -6.20
C GLU A 166 -26.04 -11.81 -4.93
N LYS A 167 -25.01 -12.03 -4.11
CA LYS A 167 -24.73 -11.22 -2.91
C LYS A 167 -24.15 -9.86 -3.26
N ILE A 168 -23.24 -9.79 -4.25
CA ILE A 168 -22.49 -8.56 -4.56
C ILE A 168 -23.18 -7.66 -5.57
N LEU A 169 -24.00 -8.21 -6.46
CA LEU A 169 -24.67 -7.46 -7.52
C LEU A 169 -25.55 -6.30 -6.97
N PRO A 170 -26.44 -6.53 -5.98
CA PRO A 170 -27.24 -5.43 -5.41
C PRO A 170 -26.43 -4.31 -4.79
N VAL A 171 -25.26 -4.63 -4.20
CA VAL A 171 -24.35 -3.64 -3.60
C VAL A 171 -23.81 -2.68 -4.67
N LEU A 172 -23.39 -3.23 -5.81
CA LEU A 172 -22.90 -2.44 -6.95
C LEU A 172 -24.03 -1.66 -7.61
N GLU A 173 -25.25 -2.23 -7.73
CA GLU A 173 -26.44 -1.55 -8.25
C GLU A 173 -26.84 -0.35 -7.38
N GLU A 174 -26.61 -0.42 -6.06
CA GLU A 174 -26.79 0.70 -5.12
C GLU A 174 -25.65 1.74 -5.19
N GLY A 175 -24.66 1.57 -6.07
CA GLY A 175 -23.52 2.48 -6.20
C GLY A 175 -22.47 2.32 -5.08
N LYS A 176 -22.49 1.23 -4.31
CA LYS A 176 -21.58 1.01 -3.18
C LYS A 176 -20.37 0.16 -3.57
N SER A 177 -19.23 0.47 -2.94
CA SER A 177 -17.99 -0.27 -3.12
C SER A 177 -18.02 -1.62 -2.39
N LEU A 178 -17.47 -2.68 -3.01
CA LEU A 178 -17.42 -4.02 -2.42
C LEU A 178 -16.47 -4.12 -1.21
N ARG A 179 -15.57 -3.16 -1.00
CA ARG A 179 -14.70 -3.10 0.20
C ARG A 179 -15.47 -2.95 1.51
N THR A 180 -16.72 -2.49 1.44
CA THR A 180 -17.61 -2.36 2.60
C THR A 180 -18.32 -3.66 2.97
N VAL A 181 -18.17 -4.72 2.15
CA VAL A 181 -18.83 -6.01 2.34
C VAL A 181 -17.87 -7.01 2.97
N SER A 182 -18.33 -7.74 3.99
CA SER A 182 -17.56 -8.83 4.59
C SER A 182 -17.69 -10.11 3.77
N PHE A 183 -16.56 -10.73 3.47
CA PHE A 183 -16.45 -11.98 2.72
C PHE A 183 -15.75 -13.05 3.56
N ASN A 184 -16.25 -14.29 3.50
CA ASN A 184 -15.56 -15.42 4.09
C ASN A 184 -14.39 -15.90 3.20
N GLU A 185 -13.57 -16.84 3.69
CA GLU A 185 -12.37 -17.32 2.98
C GLU A 185 -12.66 -17.93 1.60
N GLU A 186 -13.78 -18.65 1.45
CA GLU A 186 -14.19 -19.26 0.19
C GLU A 186 -14.61 -18.19 -0.82
N GLU A 187 -15.40 -17.21 -0.38
CA GLU A 187 -15.80 -16.06 -1.18
C GLU A 187 -14.57 -15.24 -1.63
N GLN A 188 -13.62 -14.98 -0.72
CA GLN A 188 -12.38 -14.27 -1.05
C GLN A 188 -11.54 -15.01 -2.10
N LYS A 189 -11.47 -16.35 -2.03
CA LYS A 189 -10.76 -17.16 -3.04
C LYS A 189 -11.41 -17.02 -4.42
N LEU A 190 -12.74 -17.02 -4.49
CA LEU A 190 -13.48 -16.84 -5.74
C LEU A 190 -13.26 -15.42 -6.32
N LEU A 191 -13.32 -14.39 -5.47
CA LEU A 191 -13.18 -12.99 -5.86
C LEU A 191 -11.79 -12.66 -6.44
N LYS A 192 -10.73 -13.30 -5.95
CA LYS A 192 -9.35 -13.07 -6.44
C LYS A 192 -9.19 -13.24 -7.95
N GLY A 193 -9.99 -14.11 -8.57
CA GLY A 193 -9.94 -14.36 -10.02
C GLY A 193 -10.58 -13.26 -10.87
N PHE A 194 -11.36 -12.35 -10.31
CA PHE A 194 -12.15 -11.38 -11.07
C PHE A 194 -11.53 -9.99 -11.14
N GLN A 195 -10.50 -9.72 -10.35
CA GLN A 195 -9.77 -8.45 -10.32
C GLN A 195 -10.72 -7.24 -10.19
N LEU A 196 -11.72 -7.35 -9.29
CA LEU A 196 -12.66 -6.27 -9.05
C LEU A 196 -11.95 -5.07 -8.43
N LEU A 197 -12.33 -3.88 -8.89
CA LEU A 197 -11.68 -2.62 -8.51
C LEU A 197 -12.15 -2.12 -7.15
N THR A 198 -13.45 -2.23 -6.89
CA THR A 198 -14.08 -1.71 -5.67
C THR A 198 -13.82 -2.55 -4.42
N ILE A 199 -13.22 -3.76 -4.58
CA ILE A 199 -12.78 -4.59 -3.44
C ILE A 199 -11.39 -4.19 -2.92
N LYS A 200 -10.62 -3.46 -3.75
CA LYS A 200 -9.27 -3.01 -3.37
C LYS A 200 -9.35 -2.05 -2.20
N PRO A 201 -8.43 -2.17 -1.22
CA PRO A 201 -8.32 -1.22 -0.13
C PRO A 201 -7.95 0.17 -0.68
N VAL A 202 -8.50 1.21 -0.03
CA VAL A 202 -8.30 2.62 -0.42
C VAL A 202 -7.69 3.39 0.74
N LEU A 203 -6.69 4.21 0.43
CA LEU A 203 -6.13 5.23 1.28
C LEU A 203 -6.42 6.60 0.66
N TYR A 204 -7.09 7.47 1.40
CA TYR A 204 -7.33 8.84 0.95
C TYR A 204 -6.15 9.73 1.30
N VAL A 205 -5.66 10.47 0.30
CA VAL A 205 -4.65 11.52 0.49
C VAL A 205 -5.32 12.86 0.31
N ALA A 206 -5.53 13.56 1.43
CA ALA A 206 -6.04 14.92 1.41
C ALA A 206 -4.88 15.87 1.10
N ASN A 207 -4.84 16.41 -0.11
CA ASN A 207 -3.88 17.43 -0.47
C ASN A 207 -4.34 18.79 0.04
N VAL A 208 -3.63 19.33 1.03
CA VAL A 208 -3.91 20.61 1.72
C VAL A 208 -2.85 21.65 1.37
N ASN A 209 -3.12 22.92 1.68
CA ASN A 209 -2.08 23.96 1.74
C ASN A 209 -1.23 23.81 3.01
N GLU A 210 -0.14 24.55 3.13
CA GLU A 210 0.76 24.52 4.29
C GLU A 210 0.06 24.81 5.61
N ASP A 211 -0.91 25.72 5.63
CA ASP A 211 -1.73 26.08 6.78
C ASP A 211 -3.04 25.28 6.89
N GLY A 212 -3.27 24.34 5.96
CA GLY A 212 -4.53 23.61 5.80
C GLY A 212 -4.66 22.32 6.61
N PHE A 213 -3.73 22.03 7.51
CA PHE A 213 -3.76 20.82 8.35
C PHE A 213 -4.75 20.90 9.51
N GLU A 214 -5.08 22.10 9.95
CA GLU A 214 -5.99 22.36 11.05
C GLU A 214 -7.16 23.25 10.58
N SER A 215 -8.33 23.06 11.19
CA SER A 215 -9.54 23.87 10.94
C SER A 215 -9.97 23.95 9.46
N ASN A 216 -9.73 22.90 8.69
CA ASN A 216 -10.01 22.84 7.26
C ASN A 216 -11.33 22.09 6.98
N PRO A 217 -12.39 22.80 6.51
CA PRO A 217 -13.70 22.19 6.24
C PRO A 217 -13.65 21.11 5.14
N PHE A 218 -12.77 21.26 4.15
CA PHE A 218 -12.59 20.28 3.07
C PHE A 218 -11.93 19.01 3.60
N LEU A 219 -10.92 19.14 4.46
CA LEU A 219 -10.28 18.02 5.11
C LEU A 219 -11.26 17.23 5.99
N ASN A 220 -12.13 17.93 6.72
CA ASN A 220 -13.17 17.29 7.54
C ASN A 220 -14.15 16.48 6.68
N GLN A 221 -14.55 16.96 5.48
CA GLN A 221 -15.41 16.20 4.57
C GLN A 221 -14.75 14.90 4.11
N ILE A 222 -13.41 14.89 3.89
CA ILE A 222 -12.67 13.68 3.53
C ILE A 222 -12.62 12.71 4.70
N TYR A 223 -12.40 13.18 5.92
CA TYR A 223 -12.43 12.34 7.12
C TYR A 223 -13.80 11.71 7.35
N ASP A 224 -14.87 12.50 7.21
CA ASP A 224 -16.25 12.01 7.36
C ASP A 224 -16.56 10.90 6.36
N PHE A 225 -16.24 11.13 5.07
CA PHE A 225 -16.42 10.15 4.02
C PHE A 225 -15.59 8.86 4.25
N ALA A 226 -14.31 9.02 4.59
CA ALA A 226 -13.42 7.89 4.84
C ALA A 226 -13.86 7.05 6.05
N ASN A 227 -14.39 7.68 7.09
CA ASN A 227 -14.93 7.00 8.27
C ASN A 227 -16.14 6.10 7.92
N GLU A 228 -17.02 6.53 7.00
CA GLU A 228 -18.14 5.73 6.52
C GLU A 228 -17.68 4.44 5.83
N GLU A 229 -16.55 4.48 5.13
CA GLU A 229 -15.94 3.32 4.46
C GLU A 229 -14.90 2.58 5.33
N SER A 230 -14.63 3.02 6.56
CA SER A 230 -13.55 2.53 7.42
C SER A 230 -12.16 2.61 6.76
N SER A 231 -11.96 3.66 5.95
CA SER A 231 -10.70 3.94 5.25
C SER A 231 -9.85 4.94 6.03
N GLU A 232 -8.52 4.89 5.83
CA GLU A 232 -7.57 5.82 6.46
C GLU A 232 -7.38 7.08 5.58
N VAL A 233 -7.11 8.22 6.22
CA VAL A 233 -6.80 9.49 5.55
C VAL A 233 -5.42 9.97 5.98
N VAL A 234 -4.62 10.38 5.01
CA VAL A 234 -3.33 11.07 5.25
C VAL A 234 -3.41 12.46 4.64
N ALA A 235 -3.33 13.49 5.48
CA ALA A 235 -3.24 14.87 5.02
C ALA A 235 -1.79 15.19 4.62
N ILE A 236 -1.58 15.74 3.43
CA ILE A 236 -0.27 16.05 2.85
C ILE A 236 -0.36 17.40 2.14
N CYS A 237 0.66 18.24 2.26
CA CYS A 237 0.87 19.35 1.35
C CYS A 237 1.86 18.91 0.26
N ALA A 238 1.34 18.65 -0.95
CA ALA A 238 2.16 18.09 -2.03
C ALA A 238 3.28 19.06 -2.48
N GLU A 239 3.07 20.37 -2.39
CA GLU A 239 4.09 21.38 -2.69
C GLU A 239 5.24 21.32 -1.68
N LEU A 240 4.91 21.29 -0.38
CA LEU A 240 5.88 21.15 0.70
C LEU A 240 6.69 19.85 0.59
N GLU A 241 6.03 18.75 0.26
CA GLU A 241 6.72 17.46 0.06
C GLU A 241 7.67 17.49 -1.14
N ALA A 242 7.32 18.22 -2.20
CA ALA A 242 8.20 18.40 -3.35
C ALA A 242 9.45 19.19 -2.97
N GLU A 243 9.34 20.21 -2.12
CA GLU A 243 10.49 20.95 -1.59
C GLU A 243 11.36 20.06 -0.70
N ILE A 244 10.76 19.37 0.27
CA ILE A 244 11.46 18.47 1.19
C ILE A 244 12.21 17.35 0.45
N SER A 245 11.62 16.81 -0.62
CA SER A 245 12.22 15.70 -1.38
C SER A 245 13.49 16.12 -2.14
N GLY A 246 13.70 17.41 -2.36
CA GLY A 246 14.91 17.96 -3.00
C GLY A 246 16.04 18.30 -2.02
N LEU A 247 15.83 18.20 -0.71
CA LEU A 247 16.81 18.59 0.30
C LEU A 247 17.73 17.41 0.67
N ALA A 248 18.99 17.71 1.01
CA ALA A 248 19.88 16.73 1.61
C ALA A 248 19.34 16.26 3.00
N ASN A 249 19.69 15.04 3.43
CA ASN A 249 19.15 14.46 4.65
C ASN A 249 19.27 15.34 5.91
N GLU A 250 20.38 16.06 6.06
CA GLU A 250 20.62 16.96 7.19
C GLU A 250 19.70 18.18 7.13
N GLU A 251 19.57 18.79 5.94
CA GLU A 251 18.68 19.93 5.68
C GLU A 251 17.20 19.52 5.83
N LYS A 252 16.84 18.33 5.38
CA LYS A 252 15.49 17.77 5.55
C LYS A 252 15.08 17.68 7.03
N ILE A 253 15.98 17.19 7.89
CA ILE A 253 15.73 17.08 9.33
C ILE A 253 15.53 18.47 9.95
N GLU A 254 16.37 19.44 9.58
CA GLU A 254 16.29 20.81 10.11
C GLU A 254 14.98 21.48 9.65
N PHE A 255 14.63 21.36 8.37
CA PHE A 255 13.42 21.92 7.79
C PHE A 255 12.14 21.34 8.44
N LEU A 256 12.07 20.01 8.61
CA LEU A 256 10.95 19.38 9.31
C LEU A 256 10.82 19.89 10.75
N LYS A 257 11.94 20.10 11.44
CA LYS A 257 11.96 20.64 12.80
C LYS A 257 11.47 22.08 12.87
N GLU A 258 11.87 22.93 11.91
CA GLU A 258 11.38 24.31 11.80
C GLU A 258 9.86 24.37 11.61
N LEU A 259 9.31 23.43 10.83
CA LEU A 259 7.87 23.28 10.62
C LEU A 259 7.13 22.60 11.78
N GLY A 260 7.85 22.18 12.83
CA GLY A 260 7.25 21.43 13.94
C GLY A 260 6.79 20.01 13.60
N LEU A 261 7.23 19.47 12.44
CA LEU A 261 6.87 18.15 11.96
C LEU A 261 7.88 17.10 12.48
N LYS A 262 7.37 15.93 12.85
CA LYS A 262 8.22 14.79 13.29
C LYS A 262 8.75 13.97 12.12
N GLU A 263 8.04 13.96 11.02
CA GLU A 263 8.31 13.18 9.82
C GLU A 263 7.62 13.82 8.61
N SER A 264 8.07 13.49 7.39
CA SER A 264 7.46 13.97 6.15
C SER A 264 6.08 13.35 5.92
N GLY A 265 5.24 14.00 5.10
CA GLY A 265 3.96 13.44 4.66
C GLY A 265 4.16 12.19 3.80
N LEU A 266 5.25 12.12 3.02
CA LEU A 266 5.61 10.93 2.23
C LEU A 266 5.94 9.73 3.12
N ASP A 267 6.64 9.93 4.24
CA ASP A 267 6.90 8.85 5.21
C ASP A 267 5.59 8.34 5.83
N ARG A 268 4.67 9.28 6.18
CA ARG A 268 3.32 8.92 6.68
C ARG A 268 2.51 8.15 5.63
N LEU A 269 2.53 8.61 4.38
CA LEU A 269 1.85 7.96 3.25
C LEU A 269 2.37 6.54 3.04
N THR A 270 3.69 6.37 2.99
CA THR A 270 4.34 5.09 2.77
C THR A 270 3.99 4.11 3.89
N ARG A 271 4.02 4.57 5.15
CA ARG A 271 3.66 3.74 6.30
C ARG A 271 2.16 3.38 6.32
N ALA A 272 1.28 4.33 5.98
CA ALA A 272 -0.16 4.08 5.87
C ALA A 272 -0.47 3.07 4.76
N GLY A 273 0.16 3.20 3.59
CA GLY A 273 0.04 2.24 2.49
C GLY A 273 0.54 0.84 2.87
N TYR A 274 1.64 0.76 3.60
CA TYR A 274 2.19 -0.49 4.12
C TYR A 274 1.22 -1.21 5.06
N LYS A 275 0.64 -0.47 6.00
CA LYS A 275 -0.40 -0.96 6.91
C LYS A 275 -1.68 -1.36 6.18
N LEU A 276 -2.13 -0.54 5.21
CA LEU A 276 -3.33 -0.81 4.39
C LEU A 276 -3.26 -2.15 3.68
N LEU A 277 -2.08 -2.52 3.19
CA LEU A 277 -1.82 -3.79 2.51
C LEU A 277 -1.62 -4.97 3.47
N GLY A 278 -1.76 -4.76 4.78
CA GLY A 278 -1.53 -5.79 5.78
C GLY A 278 -0.09 -6.32 5.78
N LEU A 279 0.86 -5.43 5.54
CA LEU A 279 2.29 -5.75 5.50
C LEU A 279 2.95 -5.54 6.86
N GLN A 280 3.98 -6.30 7.11
CA GLN A 280 4.85 -6.15 8.27
C GLN A 280 6.31 -6.46 7.90
N THR A 281 7.23 -6.05 8.77
CA THR A 281 8.67 -6.14 8.54
C THR A 281 9.33 -7.09 9.53
N TYR A 282 10.17 -7.98 9.04
CA TYR A 282 11.20 -8.63 9.84
C TYR A 282 12.59 -8.23 9.35
N PHE A 283 13.61 -8.47 10.17
CA PHE A 283 14.99 -8.08 9.88
C PHE A 283 15.92 -9.28 9.83
N THR A 284 16.94 -9.15 8.98
CA THR A 284 18.15 -9.94 9.07
C THR A 284 19.30 -9.01 9.43
N ALA A 285 20.12 -9.38 10.43
CA ALA A 285 21.21 -8.56 10.91
C ALA A 285 22.53 -9.33 10.88
N GLY A 286 23.50 -8.81 10.15
CA GLY A 286 24.82 -9.40 10.02
C GLY A 286 25.87 -8.39 9.56
N GLU A 287 27.16 -8.76 9.63
CA GLU A 287 28.29 -7.90 9.25
C GLU A 287 28.27 -7.48 7.77
N LYS A 288 27.68 -8.28 6.87
CA LYS A 288 27.58 -7.96 5.45
C LYS A 288 26.48 -6.94 5.21
N GLU A 289 25.31 -7.17 5.80
CA GLU A 289 24.16 -6.31 5.66
C GLU A 289 23.20 -6.41 6.85
N VAL A 290 22.52 -5.31 7.12
CA VAL A 290 21.27 -5.27 7.88
C VAL A 290 20.17 -4.97 6.88
N ARG A 291 19.14 -5.82 6.85
CA ARG A 291 18.08 -5.70 5.85
C ARG A 291 16.70 -5.91 6.44
N ALA A 292 15.78 -5.05 6.00
CA ALA A 292 14.35 -5.18 6.25
C ALA A 292 13.69 -6.00 5.13
N TRP A 293 12.79 -6.90 5.51
CA TRP A 293 12.08 -7.78 4.60
C TRP A 293 10.58 -7.62 4.78
N THR A 294 9.86 -7.43 3.68
CA THR A 294 8.40 -7.31 3.69
C THR A 294 7.73 -8.67 3.62
N ILE A 295 6.81 -8.90 4.53
CA ILE A 295 5.92 -10.07 4.57
C ILE A 295 4.49 -9.62 4.84
N ASN A 296 3.52 -10.52 4.59
CA ASN A 296 2.15 -10.26 5.01
C ASN A 296 1.98 -10.60 6.49
N VAL A 297 1.11 -9.88 7.16
CA VAL A 297 0.65 -10.26 8.51
C VAL A 297 0.08 -11.68 8.46
N GLY A 298 0.57 -12.57 9.33
CA GLY A 298 0.17 -13.97 9.35
C GLY A 298 1.05 -14.92 8.52
N ASP A 299 2.09 -14.42 7.85
CA ASP A 299 3.03 -15.30 7.15
C ASP A 299 3.86 -16.13 8.13
N SER A 300 3.99 -17.43 7.82
CA SER A 300 4.81 -18.37 8.59
C SER A 300 6.30 -18.18 8.29
N ALA A 301 7.17 -18.72 9.19
CA ALA A 301 8.61 -18.64 9.03
C ALA A 301 9.13 -19.19 7.69
N PRO A 302 8.65 -20.30 7.13
CA PRO A 302 9.05 -20.75 5.80
C PRO A 302 8.69 -19.74 4.70
N LYS A 303 7.49 -19.15 4.74
CA LYS A 303 7.08 -18.11 3.78
C LYS A 303 7.95 -16.85 3.88
N ALA A 304 8.27 -16.44 5.11
CA ALA A 304 9.18 -15.32 5.34
C ALA A 304 10.58 -15.62 4.78
N ALA A 305 11.12 -16.83 5.02
CA ALA A 305 12.37 -17.29 4.44
C ALA A 305 12.36 -17.28 2.90
N GLY A 306 11.21 -17.60 2.31
CA GLY A 306 10.96 -17.54 0.86
C GLY A 306 11.11 -16.14 0.26
N LYS A 307 10.95 -15.08 1.04
CA LYS A 307 11.20 -13.70 0.60
C LYS A 307 12.68 -13.43 0.34
N ILE A 308 13.56 -14.15 1.03
CA ILE A 308 15.00 -14.08 0.81
C ILE A 308 15.35 -14.85 -0.47
N HIS A 309 14.94 -16.12 -0.54
CA HIS A 309 15.13 -16.98 -1.70
C HIS A 309 14.20 -18.20 -1.63
N THR A 310 13.74 -18.69 -2.78
CA THR A 310 12.85 -19.86 -2.86
C THR A 310 13.46 -21.13 -2.25
N ASP A 311 14.78 -21.28 -2.29
CA ASP A 311 15.46 -22.41 -1.67
C ASP A 311 15.39 -22.37 -0.13
N PHE A 312 15.34 -21.18 0.46
CA PHE A 312 15.16 -21.01 1.91
C PHE A 312 13.79 -21.51 2.36
N GLU A 313 12.75 -21.29 1.55
CA GLU A 313 11.40 -21.81 1.82
C GLU A 313 11.37 -23.34 1.69
N ARG A 314 11.91 -23.86 0.57
CA ARG A 314 11.90 -25.32 0.29
C ARG A 314 12.73 -26.12 1.27
N GLY A 315 13.94 -25.62 1.58
CA GLY A 315 14.88 -26.27 2.49
C GLY A 315 14.74 -25.84 3.95
N PHE A 316 13.68 -25.14 4.34
CA PHE A 316 13.52 -24.59 5.69
C PHE A 316 13.66 -25.67 6.77
N ILE A 317 14.56 -25.44 7.72
CA ILE A 317 14.79 -26.31 8.90
C ILE A 317 14.17 -25.63 10.14
N ARG A 318 14.64 -24.44 10.48
CA ARG A 318 14.19 -23.65 11.63
C ARG A 318 14.58 -22.19 11.47
N ALA A 319 13.97 -21.32 12.27
CA ALA A 319 14.32 -19.92 12.40
C ALA A 319 14.86 -19.63 13.81
N GLU A 320 16.04 -19.04 13.90
CA GLU A 320 16.56 -18.48 15.14
C GLU A 320 16.07 -17.04 15.22
N THR A 321 15.19 -16.75 16.18
CA THR A 321 14.42 -15.52 16.24
C THR A 321 14.61 -14.80 17.57
N VAL A 322 14.88 -13.50 17.49
CA VAL A 322 14.92 -12.58 18.63
C VAL A 322 13.99 -11.40 18.33
N THR A 323 13.23 -10.93 19.30
CA THR A 323 12.45 -9.69 19.10
C THR A 323 13.39 -8.51 18.95
N PHE A 324 12.97 -7.47 18.21
CA PHE A 324 13.77 -6.27 18.05
C PHE A 324 14.21 -5.68 19.40
N ASP A 325 13.29 -5.54 20.34
CA ASP A 325 13.57 -4.96 21.67
C ASP A 325 14.61 -5.78 22.45
N ASP A 326 14.44 -7.11 22.49
CA ASP A 326 15.41 -8.01 23.12
C ASP A 326 16.79 -7.95 22.44
N TYR A 327 16.83 -7.82 21.09
CA TYR A 327 18.07 -7.71 20.34
C TYR A 327 18.84 -6.43 20.67
N ILE A 328 18.14 -5.28 20.75
CA ILE A 328 18.73 -4.00 21.15
C ILE A 328 19.20 -4.05 22.61
N GLN A 329 18.35 -4.54 23.52
CA GLN A 329 18.58 -4.57 24.93
C GLN A 329 19.78 -5.43 25.33
N ASN A 330 19.98 -6.54 24.61
CA ASN A 330 21.08 -7.49 24.84
C ASN A 330 22.28 -7.29 23.89
N ASN A 331 22.35 -6.15 23.18
CA ASN A 331 23.45 -5.80 22.29
C ASN A 331 23.77 -6.87 21.23
N GLY A 332 22.71 -7.37 20.58
CA GLY A 332 22.82 -8.28 19.43
C GLY A 332 22.50 -9.75 19.73
N GLU A 333 22.73 -10.59 18.72
CA GLU A 333 22.37 -12.01 18.73
C GLU A 333 23.07 -12.78 19.88
N LYS A 334 24.39 -12.55 20.05
CA LYS A 334 25.16 -13.24 21.09
C LYS A 334 24.64 -12.94 22.49
N GLY A 335 24.44 -11.67 22.82
CA GLY A 335 23.90 -11.27 24.14
C GLY A 335 22.48 -11.78 24.34
N SER A 336 21.65 -11.74 23.30
CA SER A 336 20.28 -12.31 23.35
C SER A 336 20.29 -13.82 23.61
N LYS A 337 21.25 -14.54 23.04
CA LYS A 337 21.43 -15.98 23.30
C LYS A 337 21.87 -16.26 24.74
N GLU A 338 22.82 -15.49 25.26
CA GLU A 338 23.31 -15.60 26.64
C GLU A 338 22.18 -15.24 27.64
N ALA A 339 21.30 -14.29 27.30
CA ALA A 339 20.13 -13.92 28.09
C ALA A 339 18.93 -14.87 27.93
N GLY A 340 19.04 -15.93 27.13
CA GLY A 340 17.95 -16.89 26.87
C GLY A 340 16.79 -16.31 26.06
N LYS A 341 17.03 -15.25 25.29
CA LYS A 341 16.02 -14.56 24.45
C LYS A 341 15.99 -15.04 23.00
N LEU A 342 17.03 -15.74 22.56
CA LEU A 342 17.06 -16.37 21.25
C LEU A 342 16.21 -17.62 21.25
N ARG A 343 15.16 -17.63 20.44
CA ARG A 343 14.19 -18.72 20.29
C ARG A 343 14.48 -19.51 19.03
N SER A 344 14.29 -20.81 19.09
CA SER A 344 14.34 -21.68 17.91
C SER A 344 12.93 -22.04 17.50
N GLU A 345 12.48 -21.51 16.36
CA GLU A 345 11.11 -21.58 15.88
C GLU A 345 11.00 -22.54 14.69
N GLY A 346 9.91 -23.32 14.65
CA GLY A 346 9.60 -24.26 13.59
C GLY A 346 8.76 -23.68 12.45
N LYS A 347 8.25 -24.58 11.58
CA LYS A 347 7.49 -24.22 10.37
C LYS A 347 6.18 -23.49 10.65
N GLU A 348 5.56 -23.76 11.80
CA GLU A 348 4.27 -23.17 12.19
C GLU A 348 4.40 -21.81 12.86
N TYR A 349 5.62 -21.32 13.07
CA TYR A 349 5.83 -20.01 13.68
C TYR A 349 5.33 -18.90 12.75
N ILE A 350 4.43 -18.09 13.27
CA ILE A 350 3.97 -16.87 12.59
C ILE A 350 4.92 -15.74 12.94
N VAL A 351 5.61 -15.21 11.95
CA VAL A 351 6.57 -14.13 12.10
C VAL A 351 5.86 -12.87 12.60
N LYS A 352 6.48 -12.17 13.54
CA LYS A 352 5.96 -10.92 14.09
C LYS A 352 6.71 -9.71 13.54
N ASP A 353 6.04 -8.57 13.51
CA ASP A 353 6.70 -7.32 13.12
C ASP A 353 7.86 -7.01 14.07
N GLY A 354 9.01 -6.70 13.51
CA GLY A 354 10.24 -6.41 14.26
C GLY A 354 11.07 -7.63 14.65
N ASP A 355 10.66 -8.85 14.32
CA ASP A 355 11.53 -10.02 14.57
C ASP A 355 12.86 -9.89 13.83
N VAL A 356 13.96 -10.15 14.52
CA VAL A 356 15.31 -10.31 13.92
C VAL A 356 15.56 -11.80 13.77
N ILE A 357 15.72 -12.27 12.53
CA ILE A 357 15.66 -13.70 12.21
C ILE A 357 16.90 -14.15 11.46
N HIS A 358 17.44 -15.31 11.87
CA HIS A 358 18.41 -16.08 11.13
C HIS A 358 17.78 -17.42 10.71
N PHE A 359 17.59 -17.62 9.41
CA PHE A 359 17.01 -18.85 8.86
C PHE A 359 18.09 -19.91 8.62
N LEU A 360 17.82 -21.13 9.12
CA LEU A 360 18.62 -22.31 8.81
C LEU A 360 17.84 -23.15 7.79
N PHE A 361 18.53 -23.50 6.72
CA PHE A 361 17.96 -24.29 5.62
C PHE A 361 18.99 -25.27 5.06
N SER A 362 18.51 -26.28 4.36
CA SER A 362 19.33 -27.23 3.61
C SER A 362 18.67 -27.47 2.26
N VAL A 363 19.46 -27.35 1.19
CA VAL A 363 19.02 -27.61 -0.21
C VAL A 363 19.64 -28.92 -0.66
#